data_28c393dba05c12e6094ab4abba42495a
#
_entry.id   28c393dba05c12e6094ab4abba42495a
#
_cell.length_a   1.000
_cell.length_b   1.000
_cell.length_c   1.000
_cell.angle_alpha   90.00
_cell.angle_beta   90.00
_cell.angle_gamma   90.00
#
_symmetry.space_group_name_H-M   'P 1'
#
loop_
_entity.id
_entity.type
_entity.pdbx_description
1 polymer ?
#
loop_
_entity_poly.entity_id
_entity_poly.type
_entity_poly.pdbx_seq_one_letter_code
_entity_poly.pdbx_strand_id
1 'polypeptide(L)'
;RKICSILYFQPEVITKYFGDGADFDIEMEYQMATADFGTAGSVKNTEEKLKDEPFIIISGDVLTDFDLAQAIKFHQEKKSMATMVLTRVTNPLEYGVVITAEDGKIVRFLEKPSWGEVFSDTINTGIYILEPEIFKYIPAKTEFDFSKNLFPLMLKEGLPLYGYIAEGYWKDIGNLDEYMLAHQNVLNGEVKLQIPGERLNIIGRDVWVGKNSNISAKVKFKGGVIIGQNCVIEDGVELENCVLGDGCIIKKNARIKGATLWDGVHVGENTRLDEAVISSQTHVEDGAEVENGAIISEECRIGKGAIIRENVKIWPKKQVEEGSTVYTSIIWSDKWAKNLFNDFGIAGLANIEITPEMASKIGAAFGSTLPKESSIIVSRDSHKISRMINRAIICGLSSAGINVADLRVTPAPVARY
;
A
#
# COMPACT_ATOMS: atom_id res chain seq x y z
N ARG A 1 23.32 13.12 12.24
CA ARG A 1 23.14 12.62 10.84
C ARG A 1 22.26 13.61 10.11
N LYS A 2 22.64 14.03 8.91
CA LYS A 2 21.87 14.95 8.06
C LYS A 2 21.25 14.16 6.90
N ILE A 3 19.95 14.34 6.68
CA ILE A 3 19.20 13.70 5.62
C ILE A 3 18.48 14.76 4.80
N CYS A 4 18.65 14.72 3.47
CA CYS A 4 17.91 15.55 2.53
C CYS A 4 16.88 14.67 1.83
N SER A 5 15.60 14.83 2.13
CA SER A 5 14.51 14.10 1.49
C SER A 5 14.01 14.86 0.26
N ILE A 6 14.03 14.19 -0.90
CA ILE A 6 13.54 14.73 -2.16
C ILE A 6 12.10 14.29 -2.33
N LEU A 7 11.16 15.21 -2.37
CA LEU A 7 9.73 14.95 -2.32
C LEU A 7 9.02 15.51 -3.57
N TYR A 8 8.06 14.75 -4.09
CA TYR A 8 7.23 15.13 -5.21
C TYR A 8 5.74 14.91 -4.92
N PHE A 9 5.33 13.67 -4.61
CA PHE A 9 3.95 13.31 -4.35
C PHE A 9 3.61 13.46 -2.86
N GLN A 10 2.54 14.18 -2.52
CA GLN A 10 2.04 14.42 -1.15
C GLN A 10 3.16 14.78 -0.14
N PRO A 11 4.00 15.76 -0.43
CA PRO A 11 5.16 16.08 0.40
C PRO A 11 4.79 16.47 1.83
N GLU A 12 3.61 17.06 2.03
CA GLU A 12 3.10 17.48 3.34
C GLU A 12 2.92 16.33 4.33
N VAL A 13 2.65 15.11 3.87
CA VAL A 13 2.52 13.94 4.73
C VAL A 13 3.86 13.61 5.36
N ILE A 14 4.92 13.58 4.56
CA ILE A 14 6.29 13.27 5.00
C ILE A 14 6.85 14.40 5.87
N THR A 15 6.70 15.66 5.43
CA THR A 15 7.20 16.80 6.18
C THR A 15 6.51 16.98 7.53
N LYS A 16 5.21 16.66 7.61
CA LYS A 16 4.46 16.70 8.87
C LYS A 16 4.90 15.59 9.82
N TYR A 17 5.20 14.40 9.30
CA TYR A 17 5.60 13.25 10.12
C TYR A 17 6.99 13.40 10.70
N PHE A 18 7.97 13.78 9.88
CA PHE A 18 9.37 13.87 10.32
C PHE A 18 9.76 15.25 10.89
N GLY A 19 9.00 16.31 10.59
CA GLY A 19 9.34 17.67 11.04
C GLY A 19 10.73 18.07 10.62
N ASP A 20 11.52 18.57 11.57
CA ASP A 20 12.96 18.86 11.40
C ASP A 20 13.86 17.65 11.69
N GLY A 21 13.27 16.50 12.07
CA GLY A 21 13.96 15.26 12.39
C GLY A 21 14.38 15.10 13.86
N ALA A 22 14.15 16.09 14.71
CA ALA A 22 14.61 16.08 16.10
C ALA A 22 14.06 14.88 16.91
N ASP A 23 12.82 14.47 16.67
CA ASP A 23 12.18 13.32 17.32
C ASP A 23 12.82 11.97 16.92
N PHE A 24 13.65 11.95 15.87
CA PHE A 24 14.33 10.77 15.34
C PHE A 24 15.86 10.84 15.49
N ASP A 25 16.40 11.78 16.27
CA ASP A 25 17.84 12.02 16.42
C ASP A 25 18.59 12.27 15.09
N ILE A 26 17.92 12.91 14.12
CA ILE A 26 18.46 13.28 12.80
C ILE A 26 18.16 14.75 12.50
N GLU A 27 18.86 15.31 11.53
CA GLU A 27 18.54 16.61 10.92
C GLU A 27 17.89 16.36 9.56
N MET A 28 16.63 16.79 9.39
CA MET A 28 15.88 16.62 8.15
C MET A 28 15.85 17.92 7.35
N GLU A 29 16.27 17.84 6.10
CA GLU A 29 16.04 18.86 5.10
C GLU A 29 15.15 18.31 3.98
N TYR A 30 14.38 19.19 3.36
CA TYR A 30 13.48 18.81 2.27
C TYR A 30 13.83 19.56 1.00
N GLN A 31 13.74 18.84 -0.12
CA GLN A 31 13.82 19.39 -1.46
C GLN A 31 12.54 19.06 -2.21
N MET A 32 11.74 20.07 -2.50
CA MET A 32 10.52 19.88 -3.27
C MET A 32 10.85 19.78 -4.76
N ALA A 33 10.48 18.69 -5.40
CA ALA A 33 10.56 18.54 -6.84
C ALA A 33 9.37 19.26 -7.51
N THR A 34 9.65 20.04 -8.55
CA THR A 34 8.62 20.78 -9.31
C THR A 34 8.02 19.97 -10.45
N ALA A 35 8.65 18.84 -10.80
CA ALA A 35 8.22 17.87 -11.81
C ALA A 35 8.89 16.53 -11.52
N ASP A 36 8.42 15.47 -12.18
CA ASP A 36 9.10 14.19 -12.19
C ASP A 36 10.34 14.29 -13.10
N PHE A 37 11.50 14.31 -12.48
CA PHE A 37 12.79 14.31 -13.18
C PHE A 37 13.47 12.93 -13.16
N GLY A 38 12.76 11.88 -12.82
CA GLY A 38 13.35 10.57 -12.55
C GLY A 38 14.24 10.57 -11.30
N THR A 39 14.88 9.46 -11.01
CA THR A 39 15.63 9.27 -9.76
C THR A 39 16.91 10.12 -9.72
N ALA A 40 17.77 10.04 -10.73
CA ALA A 40 19.03 10.79 -10.76
C ALA A 40 18.80 12.29 -11.07
N GLY A 41 17.84 12.62 -11.93
CA GLY A 41 17.50 14.02 -12.23
C GLY A 41 16.94 14.76 -11.02
N SER A 42 16.18 14.07 -10.16
CA SER A 42 15.70 14.63 -8.89
C SER A 42 16.86 14.89 -7.91
N VAL A 43 17.85 14.00 -7.85
CA VAL A 43 19.07 14.20 -7.06
C VAL A 43 19.92 15.36 -7.63
N LYS A 44 19.98 15.53 -8.95
CA LYS A 44 20.65 16.68 -9.58
C LYS A 44 20.14 18.02 -9.08
N ASN A 45 18.84 18.13 -8.77
CA ASN A 45 18.26 19.36 -8.25
C ASN A 45 18.73 19.71 -6.81
N THR A 46 19.42 18.78 -6.13
CA THR A 46 20.03 18.98 -4.80
C THR A 46 21.55 19.17 -4.86
N GLU A 47 22.15 19.31 -6.06
CA GLU A 47 23.60 19.40 -6.28
C GLU A 47 24.29 20.41 -5.36
N GLU A 48 23.72 21.60 -5.19
CA GLU A 48 24.29 22.65 -4.33
C GLU A 48 24.46 22.22 -2.86
N LYS A 49 23.68 21.25 -2.39
CA LYS A 49 23.77 20.69 -1.03
C LYS A 49 24.70 19.50 -0.92
N LEU A 50 25.03 18.85 -2.05
CA LEU A 50 25.74 17.57 -2.11
C LEU A 50 27.11 17.68 -2.84
N LYS A 51 27.54 18.85 -3.23
CA LYS A 51 28.73 19.06 -4.09
C LYS A 51 30.08 18.98 -3.36
N ASP A 52 30.08 19.03 -2.03
CA ASP A 52 31.32 19.25 -1.26
C ASP A 52 31.92 17.92 -0.71
N GLU A 53 31.11 16.86 -0.60
CA GLU A 53 31.55 15.58 -0.03
C GLU A 53 30.76 14.39 -0.63
N PRO A 54 31.30 13.15 -0.58
CA PRO A 54 30.59 11.97 -0.99
C PRO A 54 29.28 11.81 -0.21
N PHE A 55 28.26 11.31 -0.87
CA PHE A 55 26.93 11.18 -0.29
C PHE A 55 26.30 9.82 -0.59
N ILE A 56 25.34 9.45 0.25
CA ILE A 56 24.58 8.22 0.09
C ILE A 56 23.18 8.55 -0.43
N ILE A 57 22.72 7.79 -1.42
CA ILE A 57 21.34 7.75 -1.87
C ILE A 57 20.70 6.49 -1.32
N ILE A 58 19.49 6.62 -0.80
CA ILE A 58 18.65 5.48 -0.38
C ILE A 58 17.24 5.75 -0.90
N SER A 59 16.65 4.77 -1.60
CA SER A 59 15.23 4.83 -1.97
C SER A 59 14.36 4.81 -0.71
N GLY A 60 13.33 5.67 -0.68
CA GLY A 60 12.53 5.89 0.53
C GLY A 60 11.62 4.73 0.94
N ASP A 61 11.46 3.75 0.05
CA ASP A 61 10.66 2.53 0.20
C ASP A 61 11.51 1.27 0.51
N VAL A 62 12.79 1.44 0.80
CA VAL A 62 13.69 0.33 1.13
C VAL A 62 13.79 0.13 2.65
N LEU A 63 13.46 -1.07 3.10
CA LEU A 63 13.76 -1.54 4.46
C LEU A 63 15.03 -2.39 4.45
N THR A 64 16.03 -2.01 5.26
CA THR A 64 17.30 -2.72 5.32
C THR A 64 17.99 -2.59 6.67
N ASP A 65 18.79 -3.59 7.03
CA ASP A 65 19.70 -3.58 8.17
C ASP A 65 21.18 -3.69 7.77
N PHE A 66 21.51 -3.36 6.52
CA PHE A 66 22.86 -3.39 6.00
C PHE A 66 23.82 -2.49 6.79
N ASP A 67 25.05 -2.98 7.02
CA ASP A 67 26.14 -2.15 7.52
C ASP A 67 26.70 -1.25 6.40
N LEU A 68 26.10 -0.08 6.26
CA LEU A 68 26.50 0.91 5.26
C LEU A 68 27.91 1.47 5.51
N ALA A 69 28.45 1.37 6.73
CA ALA A 69 29.82 1.81 7.02
C ALA A 69 30.84 0.96 6.26
N GLN A 70 30.58 -0.34 6.10
CA GLN A 70 31.40 -1.24 5.30
C GLN A 70 31.36 -0.86 3.80
N ALA A 71 30.16 -0.52 3.30
CA ALA A 71 30.02 -0.09 1.92
C ALA A 71 30.74 1.24 1.63
N ILE A 72 30.71 2.19 2.58
CA ILE A 72 31.46 3.47 2.50
C ILE A 72 32.96 3.17 2.46
N LYS A 73 33.46 2.31 3.34
CA LYS A 73 34.86 1.93 3.38
C LYS A 73 35.32 1.30 2.06
N PHE A 74 34.54 0.38 1.52
CA PHE A 74 34.77 -0.22 0.20
C PHE A 74 34.85 0.84 -0.91
N HIS A 75 33.90 1.78 -0.93
CA HIS A 75 33.85 2.87 -1.89
C HIS A 75 35.14 3.70 -1.88
N GLN A 76 35.63 4.06 -0.69
CA GLN A 76 36.87 4.82 -0.49
C GLN A 76 38.12 4.01 -0.92
N GLU A 77 38.21 2.72 -0.54
CA GLU A 77 39.31 1.83 -0.91
C GLU A 77 39.42 1.66 -2.43
N LYS A 78 38.28 1.55 -3.13
CA LYS A 78 38.21 1.41 -4.59
C LYS A 78 38.39 2.73 -5.33
N LYS A 79 38.37 3.86 -4.64
CA LYS A 79 38.34 5.21 -5.24
C LYS A 79 37.25 5.27 -6.31
N SER A 80 36.10 4.77 -5.96
CA SER A 80 34.95 4.64 -6.85
C SER A 80 34.31 6.01 -7.10
N MET A 81 33.82 6.28 -8.30
CA MET A 81 32.96 7.43 -8.57
C MET A 81 31.51 7.15 -8.15
N ALA A 82 31.09 5.90 -8.31
CA ALA A 82 29.79 5.41 -7.84
C ALA A 82 29.93 3.96 -7.36
N THR A 83 29.39 3.67 -6.18
CA THR A 83 29.28 2.30 -5.66
C THR A 83 27.80 1.95 -5.49
N MET A 84 27.38 0.90 -6.15
CA MET A 84 26.06 0.29 -5.91
C MET A 84 26.17 -0.67 -4.72
N VAL A 85 25.28 -0.56 -3.76
CA VAL A 85 25.09 -1.61 -2.76
C VAL A 85 24.20 -2.67 -3.40
N LEU A 86 24.66 -3.90 -3.38
CA LEU A 86 24.06 -5.06 -4.02
C LEU A 86 23.65 -6.09 -2.98
N THR A 87 22.67 -6.92 -3.31
CA THR A 87 22.31 -8.10 -2.52
C THR A 87 21.95 -9.27 -3.45
N ARG A 88 21.79 -10.47 -2.89
CA ARG A 88 21.39 -11.66 -3.65
C ARG A 88 19.92 -11.98 -3.38
N VAL A 89 19.20 -12.31 -4.43
CA VAL A 89 17.79 -12.69 -4.35
C VAL A 89 17.50 -13.94 -5.17
N THR A 90 16.49 -14.69 -4.78
CA THR A 90 16.07 -15.90 -5.50
C THR A 90 15.35 -15.60 -6.81
N ASN A 91 14.66 -14.47 -6.90
CA ASN A 91 13.99 -14.01 -8.12
C ASN A 91 14.45 -12.61 -8.50
N PRO A 92 15.38 -12.45 -9.45
CA PRO A 92 15.97 -11.16 -9.81
C PRO A 92 15.19 -10.38 -10.88
N LEU A 93 14.10 -10.91 -11.47
CA LEU A 93 13.43 -10.34 -12.64
C LEU A 93 12.83 -8.95 -12.43
N GLU A 94 12.49 -8.62 -11.20
CA GLU A 94 11.86 -7.33 -10.85
C GLU A 94 12.86 -6.21 -10.58
N TYR A 95 14.17 -6.55 -10.61
CA TYR A 95 15.25 -5.67 -10.21
C TYR A 95 16.30 -5.47 -11.31
N GLY A 96 17.19 -4.53 -11.09
CA GLY A 96 18.38 -4.38 -11.92
C GLY A 96 19.41 -5.45 -11.57
N VAL A 97 19.74 -6.34 -12.52
CA VAL A 97 20.71 -7.44 -12.34
C VAL A 97 22.12 -6.97 -12.64
N VAL A 98 23.08 -7.35 -11.81
CA VAL A 98 24.45 -6.85 -11.85
C VAL A 98 25.44 -8.02 -11.92
N ILE A 99 26.50 -7.86 -12.74
CA ILE A 99 27.71 -8.69 -12.66
C ILE A 99 28.89 -7.82 -12.25
N THR A 100 29.65 -8.28 -11.27
CA THR A 100 30.92 -7.68 -10.87
C THR A 100 32.08 -8.58 -11.25
N ALA A 101 33.24 -7.98 -11.55
CA ALA A 101 34.50 -8.67 -11.59
C ALA A 101 34.95 -9.03 -10.16
N GLU A 102 36.04 -9.80 -10.01
CA GLU A 102 36.58 -10.23 -8.70
C GLU A 102 36.98 -9.06 -7.79
N ASP A 103 37.39 -7.94 -8.39
CA ASP A 103 37.76 -6.73 -7.67
C ASP A 103 36.52 -5.87 -7.25
N GLY A 104 35.33 -6.30 -7.61
CA GLY A 104 34.05 -5.59 -7.38
C GLY A 104 33.66 -4.60 -8.47
N LYS A 105 34.48 -4.41 -9.53
CA LYS A 105 34.10 -3.52 -10.64
C LYS A 105 32.88 -4.07 -11.36
N ILE A 106 31.86 -3.23 -11.60
CA ILE A 106 30.67 -3.64 -12.35
C ILE A 106 31.06 -3.76 -13.83
N VAL A 107 30.79 -4.92 -14.40
CA VAL A 107 31.08 -5.24 -15.82
C VAL A 107 29.81 -5.32 -16.65
N ARG A 108 28.68 -5.60 -16.03
CA ARG A 108 27.39 -5.64 -16.70
C ARG A 108 26.26 -5.24 -15.73
N PHE A 109 25.33 -4.47 -16.26
CA PHE A 109 24.10 -4.07 -15.57
C PHE A 109 22.94 -4.16 -16.55
N LEU A 110 21.81 -4.73 -16.11
CA LEU A 110 20.61 -4.84 -16.91
C LEU A 110 19.38 -4.63 -16.05
N GLU A 111 18.60 -3.62 -16.35
CA GLU A 111 17.39 -3.25 -15.61
C GLU A 111 16.23 -4.15 -16.00
N LYS A 112 15.63 -4.85 -15.03
CA LYS A 112 14.44 -5.71 -15.17
C LYS A 112 14.50 -6.65 -16.37
N PRO A 113 15.47 -7.58 -16.38
CA PRO A 113 15.68 -8.49 -17.51
C PRO A 113 14.52 -9.48 -17.66
N SER A 114 14.36 -10.02 -18.86
CA SER A 114 13.56 -11.24 -19.09
C SER A 114 14.29 -12.49 -18.61
N TRP A 115 13.59 -13.61 -18.41
CA TRP A 115 14.20 -14.87 -17.99
C TRP A 115 15.40 -15.33 -18.86
N GLY A 116 15.32 -15.09 -20.15
CA GLY A 116 16.41 -15.45 -21.08
C GLY A 116 17.66 -14.57 -20.94
N GLU A 117 17.55 -13.46 -20.24
CA GLU A 117 18.63 -12.48 -20.05
C GLU A 117 19.24 -12.50 -18.66
N VAL A 118 18.60 -13.23 -17.70
CA VAL A 118 19.11 -13.36 -16.33
C VAL A 118 20.41 -14.16 -16.33
N PHE A 119 21.44 -13.59 -15.74
CA PHE A 119 22.79 -14.12 -15.70
C PHE A 119 23.43 -14.07 -14.29
N SER A 120 22.73 -13.51 -13.33
CA SER A 120 23.20 -13.36 -11.95
C SER A 120 22.00 -13.28 -10.99
N ASP A 121 22.21 -13.71 -9.75
CA ASP A 121 21.28 -13.55 -8.62
C ASP A 121 21.52 -12.24 -7.84
N THR A 122 22.54 -11.47 -8.24
CA THR A 122 22.95 -10.23 -7.58
C THR A 122 22.20 -9.05 -8.21
N ILE A 123 21.55 -8.28 -7.36
CA ILE A 123 20.67 -7.17 -7.77
C ILE A 123 21.09 -5.83 -7.18
N ASN A 124 20.64 -4.77 -7.83
CA ASN A 124 20.68 -3.39 -7.38
C ASN A 124 19.65 -3.16 -6.28
N THR A 125 20.06 -2.64 -5.13
CA THR A 125 19.18 -2.43 -3.95
C THR A 125 18.56 -1.05 -3.87
N GLY A 126 18.86 -0.12 -4.80
CA GLY A 126 18.44 1.27 -4.68
C GLY A 126 19.26 2.09 -3.68
N ILE A 127 20.41 1.54 -3.24
CA ILE A 127 21.34 2.23 -2.32
C ILE A 127 22.66 2.48 -3.06
N TYR A 128 23.10 3.75 -3.08
CA TYR A 128 24.29 4.17 -3.81
C TYR A 128 25.17 5.06 -2.95
N ILE A 129 26.48 4.94 -3.11
CA ILE A 129 27.47 5.89 -2.57
C ILE A 129 28.10 6.58 -3.78
N LEU A 130 28.02 7.90 -3.82
CA LEU A 130 28.35 8.69 -4.99
C LEU A 130 29.35 9.80 -4.63
N GLU A 131 30.32 10.02 -5.52
CA GLU A 131 31.17 11.21 -5.47
C GLU A 131 30.45 12.39 -6.15
N PRO A 132 30.69 13.64 -5.70
CA PRO A 132 30.06 14.84 -6.29
C PRO A 132 30.30 15.00 -7.79
N GLU A 133 31.42 14.47 -8.31
CA GLU A 133 31.73 14.50 -9.74
C GLU A 133 30.68 13.87 -10.61
N ILE A 134 29.83 13.01 -10.04
CA ILE A 134 28.72 12.34 -10.76
C ILE A 134 27.75 13.33 -11.38
N PHE A 135 27.59 14.50 -10.77
CA PHE A 135 26.69 15.54 -11.27
C PHE A 135 27.04 16.08 -12.65
N LYS A 136 28.29 15.90 -13.11
CA LYS A 136 28.72 16.28 -14.47
C LYS A 136 28.05 15.45 -15.55
N TYR A 137 27.59 14.27 -15.19
CA TYR A 137 26.96 13.30 -16.11
C TYR A 137 25.44 13.32 -16.07
N ILE A 138 24.84 14.08 -15.16
CA ILE A 138 23.41 14.20 -15.01
C ILE A 138 22.93 15.54 -15.55
N PRO A 139 22.13 15.58 -16.63
CA PRO A 139 21.62 16.82 -17.20
C PRO A 139 20.62 17.49 -16.25
N ALA A 140 20.67 18.81 -16.16
CA ALA A 140 19.75 19.57 -15.32
C ALA A 140 18.34 19.60 -15.93
N LYS A 141 17.30 19.57 -15.08
CA LYS A 141 15.89 19.71 -15.48
C LYS A 141 15.43 18.73 -16.57
N THR A 142 15.97 17.54 -16.55
CA THR A 142 15.67 16.47 -17.52
C THR A 142 15.32 15.21 -16.73
N GLU A 143 14.35 14.45 -17.25
CA GLU A 143 14.06 13.12 -16.73
C GLU A 143 15.28 12.22 -16.95
N PHE A 144 15.92 11.80 -15.87
CA PHE A 144 17.15 11.03 -15.88
C PHE A 144 17.16 10.05 -14.70
N ASP A 145 17.36 8.79 -14.99
CA ASP A 145 17.28 7.71 -14.02
C ASP A 145 18.65 7.10 -13.75
N PHE A 146 18.93 6.70 -12.50
CA PHE A 146 20.17 6.03 -12.18
C PHE A 146 20.35 4.74 -12.99
N SER A 147 19.35 3.88 -12.98
CA SER A 147 19.42 2.55 -13.58
C SER A 147 19.33 2.56 -15.10
N LYS A 148 18.46 3.41 -15.66
CA LYS A 148 18.22 3.45 -17.12
C LYS A 148 19.21 4.31 -17.88
N ASN A 149 19.77 5.34 -17.25
CA ASN A 149 20.56 6.34 -17.93
C ASN A 149 21.99 6.42 -17.39
N LEU A 150 22.17 6.72 -16.08
CA LEU A 150 23.48 7.04 -15.52
C LEU A 150 24.42 5.84 -15.50
N PHE A 151 24.03 4.72 -14.91
CA PHE A 151 24.90 3.57 -14.79
C PHE A 151 25.26 2.94 -16.14
N PRO A 152 24.34 2.80 -17.11
CA PRO A 152 24.72 2.41 -18.47
C PRO A 152 25.71 3.37 -19.13
N LEU A 153 25.55 4.69 -18.94
CA LEU A 153 26.51 5.70 -19.43
C LEU A 153 27.89 5.50 -18.80
N MET A 154 27.97 5.33 -17.48
CA MET A 154 29.22 5.09 -16.75
C MET A 154 29.93 3.83 -17.24
N LEU A 155 29.21 2.75 -17.49
CA LEU A 155 29.77 1.51 -18.05
C LEU A 155 30.33 1.75 -19.45
N LYS A 156 29.58 2.43 -20.31
CA LYS A 156 29.99 2.75 -21.69
C LYS A 156 31.26 3.59 -21.74
N GLU A 157 31.39 4.54 -20.83
CA GLU A 157 32.54 5.44 -20.75
C GLU A 157 33.71 4.87 -19.91
N GLY A 158 33.54 3.69 -19.31
CA GLY A 158 34.56 3.01 -18.52
C GLY A 158 34.85 3.68 -17.18
N LEU A 159 33.92 4.48 -16.67
CA LEU A 159 34.07 5.20 -15.40
C LEU A 159 34.12 4.25 -14.19
N PRO A 160 34.73 4.66 -13.06
CA PRO A 160 34.87 3.84 -11.86
C PRO A 160 33.50 3.55 -11.20
N LEU A 161 32.81 2.49 -11.64
CA LEU A 161 31.55 1.99 -11.11
C LEU A 161 31.78 0.64 -10.47
N TYR A 162 31.52 0.52 -9.16
CA TYR A 162 31.74 -0.68 -8.37
C TYR A 162 30.45 -1.16 -7.71
N GLY A 163 30.39 -2.46 -7.41
CA GLY A 163 29.32 -3.11 -6.67
C GLY A 163 29.84 -3.68 -5.36
N TYR A 164 29.20 -3.34 -4.26
CA TYR A 164 29.45 -3.89 -2.94
C TYR A 164 28.31 -4.84 -2.57
N ILE A 165 28.58 -6.13 -2.44
CA ILE A 165 27.56 -7.11 -2.02
C ILE A 165 27.45 -7.03 -0.49
N ALA A 166 26.32 -6.51 -0.02
CA ALA A 166 26.01 -6.38 1.39
C ALA A 166 25.36 -7.65 1.94
N GLU A 167 25.65 -7.96 3.19
CA GLU A 167 25.00 -9.02 3.96
C GLU A 167 23.98 -8.40 4.91
N GLY A 168 22.83 -9.04 5.09
CA GLY A 168 21.75 -8.61 5.95
C GLY A 168 20.40 -8.65 5.25
N TYR A 169 19.40 -8.07 5.88
CA TYR A 169 18.07 -7.98 5.35
C TYR A 169 17.94 -6.79 4.39
N TRP A 170 17.25 -7.03 3.28
CA TRP A 170 16.85 -5.98 2.35
C TRP A 170 15.49 -6.31 1.74
N LYS A 171 14.63 -5.31 1.63
CA LYS A 171 13.30 -5.42 1.03
C LYS A 171 12.88 -4.08 0.42
N ASP A 172 12.44 -4.13 -0.83
CA ASP A 172 11.73 -3.04 -1.49
C ASP A 172 10.24 -3.14 -1.13
N ILE A 173 9.68 -2.10 -0.51
CA ILE A 173 8.27 -2.05 -0.07
C ILE A 173 7.44 -1.31 -1.13
N GLY A 174 7.51 -1.78 -2.38
CA GLY A 174 6.86 -1.15 -3.52
C GLY A 174 5.35 -1.41 -3.64
N ASN A 175 4.79 -2.30 -2.83
CA ASN A 175 3.36 -2.60 -2.82
C ASN A 175 2.89 -3.07 -1.43
N LEU A 176 1.58 -3.24 -1.27
CA LEU A 176 0.97 -3.55 0.02
C LEU A 176 1.25 -4.99 0.51
N ASP A 177 1.45 -5.93 -0.40
CA ASP A 177 1.80 -7.31 -0.04
C ASP A 177 3.22 -7.34 0.54
N GLU A 178 4.17 -6.61 -0.09
CA GLU A 178 5.52 -6.43 0.41
C GLU A 178 5.55 -5.65 1.74
N TYR A 179 4.65 -4.69 1.91
CA TYR A 179 4.49 -3.96 3.18
C TYR A 179 4.07 -4.90 4.31
N MET A 180 3.05 -5.75 4.10
CA MET A 180 2.62 -6.73 5.09
C MET A 180 3.71 -7.78 5.38
N LEU A 181 4.39 -8.26 4.34
CA LEU A 181 5.50 -9.21 4.48
C LEU A 181 6.65 -8.60 5.29
N ALA A 182 7.01 -7.34 5.04
CA ALA A 182 8.04 -6.64 5.80
C ALA A 182 7.71 -6.58 7.30
N HIS A 183 6.45 -6.33 7.68
CA HIS A 183 6.02 -6.38 9.09
C HIS A 183 6.19 -7.79 9.67
N GLN A 184 5.80 -8.83 8.95
CA GLN A 184 5.98 -10.20 9.42
C GLN A 184 7.46 -10.56 9.59
N ASN A 185 8.32 -10.11 8.68
CA ASN A 185 9.77 -10.36 8.77
C ASN A 185 10.38 -9.64 10.00
N VAL A 186 9.93 -8.43 10.31
CA VAL A 186 10.32 -7.73 11.56
C VAL A 186 9.85 -8.51 12.79
N LEU A 187 8.58 -8.95 12.83
CA LEU A 187 8.01 -9.71 13.94
C LEU A 187 8.70 -11.06 14.13
N ASN A 188 9.18 -11.69 13.06
CA ASN A 188 9.95 -12.94 13.08
C ASN A 188 11.41 -12.74 13.50
N GLY A 189 11.87 -11.48 13.65
CA GLY A 189 13.27 -11.16 13.99
C GLY A 189 14.27 -11.34 12.84
N GLU A 190 13.77 -11.36 11.60
CA GLU A 190 14.63 -11.47 10.39
C GLU A 190 15.35 -10.15 10.10
N VAL A 191 14.82 -9.03 10.60
CA VAL A 191 15.38 -7.68 10.43
C VAL A 191 15.96 -7.21 11.75
N LYS A 192 17.21 -6.79 11.77
CA LYS A 192 17.87 -6.24 12.96
C LYS A 192 17.49 -4.79 13.18
N LEU A 193 16.30 -4.57 13.73
CA LEU A 193 15.78 -3.25 14.08
C LEU A 193 15.65 -3.07 15.58
N GLN A 194 15.85 -1.84 16.05
CA GLN A 194 15.49 -1.47 17.40
C GLN A 194 13.99 -1.16 17.44
N ILE A 195 13.20 -2.10 17.96
CA ILE A 195 11.76 -1.92 18.12
C ILE A 195 11.53 -1.01 19.33
N PRO A 196 10.80 0.10 19.17
CA PRO A 196 10.51 1.01 20.29
C PRO A 196 9.54 0.36 21.28
N GLY A 197 9.68 0.71 22.56
CA GLY A 197 8.83 0.21 23.66
C GLY A 197 9.53 -0.75 24.60
N GLU A 198 8.78 -1.24 25.59
CA GLU A 198 9.25 -2.22 26.57
C GLU A 198 8.93 -3.64 26.09
N ARG A 199 9.94 -4.50 26.08
CA ARG A 199 9.75 -5.92 25.74
C ARG A 199 9.18 -6.65 26.96
N LEU A 200 7.97 -7.18 26.81
CA LEU A 200 7.36 -8.02 27.84
C LEU A 200 8.06 -9.38 27.92
N ASN A 201 8.36 -9.81 29.13
CA ASN A 201 8.99 -11.12 29.37
C ASN A 201 7.93 -12.24 29.36
N ILE A 202 7.45 -12.61 28.18
CA ILE A 202 6.52 -13.71 27.96
C ILE A 202 7.27 -14.88 27.34
N ILE A 203 7.26 -16.04 27.98
CA ILE A 203 8.00 -17.22 27.54
C ILE A 203 7.62 -17.61 26.11
N GLY A 204 8.61 -17.65 25.21
CA GLY A 204 8.46 -18.04 23.81
C GLY A 204 7.73 -17.06 22.92
N ARG A 205 7.65 -15.77 23.31
CA ARG A 205 6.96 -14.72 22.54
C ARG A 205 7.71 -13.42 22.62
N ASP A 206 7.73 -12.72 21.50
CA ASP A 206 8.31 -11.38 21.38
C ASP A 206 7.19 -10.34 21.33
N VAL A 207 6.94 -9.69 22.47
CA VAL A 207 5.89 -8.67 22.61
C VAL A 207 6.54 -7.37 23.07
N TRP A 208 6.35 -6.30 22.30
CA TRP A 208 6.79 -4.95 22.66
C TRP A 208 5.59 -4.06 22.90
N VAL A 209 5.68 -3.21 23.91
CA VAL A 209 4.58 -2.33 24.34
C VAL A 209 5.09 -0.91 24.51
N GLY A 210 4.47 0.03 23.83
CA GLY A 210 4.71 1.45 23.95
C GLY A 210 4.22 2.03 25.28
N LYS A 211 4.72 3.22 25.63
CA LYS A 211 4.41 3.90 26.88
C LYS A 211 2.91 4.14 27.06
N ASN A 212 2.45 4.13 28.32
CA ASN A 212 1.07 4.44 28.73
C ASN A 212 -0.01 3.53 28.12
N SER A 213 0.35 2.37 27.57
CA SER A 213 -0.63 1.42 27.05
C SER A 213 -1.20 0.57 28.20
N ASN A 214 -2.54 0.44 28.21
CA ASN A 214 -3.27 -0.33 29.21
C ASN A 214 -3.75 -1.65 28.60
N ILE A 215 -3.15 -2.75 29.03
CA ILE A 215 -3.40 -4.08 28.50
C ILE A 215 -3.98 -4.96 29.60
N SER A 216 -5.17 -5.53 29.37
CA SER A 216 -5.77 -6.47 30.31
C SER A 216 -4.90 -7.71 30.50
N ALA A 217 -4.83 -8.20 31.74
CA ALA A 217 -4.13 -9.46 32.06
C ALA A 217 -4.72 -10.70 31.36
N LYS A 218 -5.92 -10.59 30.78
CA LYS A 218 -6.60 -11.70 30.07
C LYS A 218 -6.32 -11.69 28.57
N VAL A 219 -5.47 -10.79 28.06
CA VAL A 219 -5.05 -10.76 26.67
C VAL A 219 -4.18 -11.97 26.36
N LYS A 220 -4.44 -12.60 25.22
CA LYS A 220 -3.67 -13.73 24.74
C LYS A 220 -2.78 -13.30 23.60
N PHE A 221 -1.48 -13.56 23.74
CA PHE A 221 -0.50 -13.28 22.69
C PHE A 221 -0.05 -14.57 22.00
N LYS A 222 0.18 -14.53 20.70
CA LYS A 222 0.83 -15.58 19.89
C LYS A 222 1.80 -14.97 18.90
N GLY A 223 3.00 -15.56 18.79
CA GLY A 223 4.06 -15.02 17.94
C GLY A 223 4.52 -13.63 18.34
N GLY A 224 5.03 -12.87 17.38
CA GLY A 224 5.49 -11.50 17.56
C GLY A 224 4.33 -10.50 17.60
N VAL A 225 4.36 -9.56 18.57
CA VAL A 225 3.35 -8.51 18.66
C VAL A 225 4.02 -7.19 19.03
N ILE A 226 3.73 -6.15 18.28
CA ILE A 226 4.16 -4.77 18.59
C ILE A 226 2.93 -3.93 18.88
N ILE A 227 2.93 -3.23 20.00
CA ILE A 227 1.85 -2.36 20.45
C ILE A 227 2.43 -0.96 20.67
N GLY A 228 1.85 0.03 20.02
CA GLY A 228 2.23 1.44 20.14
C GLY A 228 1.92 2.03 21.52
N GLN A 229 2.08 3.34 21.65
CA GLN A 229 1.82 4.09 22.88
C GLN A 229 0.33 4.37 23.06
N ASN A 230 -0.09 4.60 24.33
CA ASN A 230 -1.46 5.01 24.68
C ASN A 230 -2.57 4.06 24.17
N CYS A 231 -2.25 2.80 23.92
CA CYS A 231 -3.23 1.80 23.49
C CYS A 231 -4.08 1.28 24.67
N VAL A 232 -5.31 0.88 24.38
CA VAL A 232 -6.21 0.23 25.34
C VAL A 232 -6.65 -1.11 24.77
N ILE A 233 -6.29 -2.21 25.46
CA ILE A 233 -6.61 -3.57 25.03
C ILE A 233 -7.38 -4.28 26.12
N GLU A 234 -8.65 -4.58 25.85
CA GLU A 234 -9.60 -5.09 26.82
C GLU A 234 -9.51 -6.62 27.03
N ASP A 235 -10.36 -7.12 27.91
CA ASP A 235 -10.40 -8.53 28.32
C ASP A 235 -10.66 -9.49 27.15
N GLY A 236 -9.94 -10.60 27.11
CA GLY A 236 -10.18 -11.70 26.18
C GLY A 236 -9.72 -11.46 24.75
N VAL A 237 -9.06 -10.33 24.48
CA VAL A 237 -8.47 -10.05 23.16
C VAL A 237 -7.38 -11.08 22.84
N GLU A 238 -7.34 -11.53 21.59
CA GLU A 238 -6.31 -12.42 21.05
C GLU A 238 -5.51 -11.66 19.99
N LEU A 239 -4.19 -11.54 20.19
CA LEU A 239 -3.24 -10.89 19.27
C LEU A 239 -2.24 -11.92 18.78
N GLU A 240 -2.15 -12.10 17.46
CA GLU A 240 -1.26 -13.06 16.83
C GLU A 240 -0.51 -12.41 15.65
N ASN A 241 0.83 -12.34 15.70
CA ASN A 241 1.70 -11.81 14.64
C ASN A 241 1.19 -10.46 14.07
N CYS A 242 0.96 -9.47 14.92
CA CYS A 242 0.33 -8.21 14.53
C CYS A 242 1.05 -6.98 15.07
N VAL A 243 0.81 -5.86 14.41
CA VAL A 243 1.35 -4.55 14.78
C VAL A 243 0.19 -3.58 15.00
N LEU A 244 0.18 -2.91 16.14
CA LEU A 244 -0.75 -1.87 16.50
C LEU A 244 0.01 -0.54 16.65
N GLY A 245 -0.42 0.48 15.93
CA GLY A 245 0.06 1.86 16.07
C GLY A 245 -0.37 2.51 17.38
N ASP A 246 -0.07 3.79 17.53
CA ASP A 246 -0.35 4.54 18.75
C ASP A 246 -1.87 4.80 18.93
N GLY A 247 -2.33 4.80 20.17
CA GLY A 247 -3.70 5.15 20.52
C GLY A 247 -4.78 4.18 20.03
N CYS A 248 -4.42 2.95 19.67
CA CYS A 248 -5.41 1.94 19.27
C CYS A 248 -6.27 1.49 20.46
N ILE A 249 -7.56 1.28 20.20
CA ILE A 249 -8.53 0.78 21.19
C ILE A 249 -9.09 -0.55 20.68
N ILE A 250 -8.80 -1.63 21.41
CA ILE A 250 -9.25 -2.98 21.05
C ILE A 250 -10.20 -3.48 22.15
N LYS A 251 -11.45 -3.66 21.76
CA LYS A 251 -12.53 -4.06 22.65
C LYS A 251 -12.54 -5.57 22.92
N LYS A 252 -13.37 -5.98 23.89
CA LYS A 252 -13.42 -7.36 24.43
C LYS A 252 -13.57 -8.41 23.35
N ASN A 253 -12.83 -9.51 23.53
CA ASN A 253 -12.89 -10.71 22.70
C ASN A 253 -12.58 -10.50 21.21
N ALA A 254 -12.04 -9.34 20.81
CA ALA A 254 -11.57 -9.13 19.44
C ALA A 254 -10.39 -10.07 19.14
N ARG A 255 -10.27 -10.51 17.91
CA ARG A 255 -9.19 -11.36 17.42
C ARG A 255 -8.49 -10.69 16.25
N ILE A 256 -7.18 -10.47 16.40
CA ILE A 256 -6.34 -9.80 15.41
C ILE A 256 -5.19 -10.73 15.10
N LYS A 257 -5.13 -11.19 13.84
CA LYS A 257 -4.12 -12.11 13.36
C LYS A 257 -3.46 -11.58 12.10
N GLY A 258 -2.13 -11.53 12.07
CA GLY A 258 -1.35 -11.12 10.91
C GLY A 258 -1.62 -9.68 10.43
N ALA A 259 -2.40 -8.90 11.17
CA ALA A 259 -2.86 -7.59 10.74
C ALA A 259 -1.97 -6.45 11.24
N THR A 260 -1.96 -5.36 10.46
CA THR A 260 -1.31 -4.10 10.82
C THR A 260 -2.37 -3.02 11.00
N LEU A 261 -2.44 -2.46 12.18
CA LEU A 261 -3.33 -1.35 12.53
C LEU A 261 -2.50 -0.10 12.73
N TRP A 262 -2.89 0.99 12.08
CA TRP A 262 -2.25 2.29 12.23
C TRP A 262 -2.82 3.05 13.43
N ASP A 263 -2.37 4.31 13.62
CA ASP A 263 -2.70 5.09 14.80
C ASP A 263 -4.19 5.37 14.96
N GLY A 264 -4.68 5.29 16.19
CA GLY A 264 -6.05 5.62 16.56
C GLY A 264 -7.12 4.70 15.98
N VAL A 265 -6.76 3.49 15.58
CA VAL A 265 -7.74 2.50 15.12
C VAL A 265 -8.58 1.99 16.28
N HIS A 266 -9.89 1.95 16.10
CA HIS A 266 -10.84 1.38 17.04
C HIS A 266 -11.39 0.06 16.51
N VAL A 267 -11.29 -0.99 17.30
CA VAL A 267 -11.81 -2.33 17.00
C VAL A 267 -12.85 -2.72 18.05
N GLY A 268 -14.06 -2.97 17.61
CA GLY A 268 -15.22 -3.33 18.43
C GLY A 268 -15.15 -4.71 19.05
N GLU A 269 -16.14 -5.03 19.90
CA GLU A 269 -16.23 -6.32 20.58
C GLU A 269 -16.46 -7.47 19.59
N ASN A 270 -15.82 -8.63 19.84
CA ASN A 270 -15.95 -9.85 19.04
C ASN A 270 -15.60 -9.71 17.55
N THR A 271 -14.89 -8.64 17.18
CA THR A 271 -14.43 -8.36 15.82
C THR A 271 -13.29 -9.31 15.43
N ARG A 272 -13.19 -9.65 14.14
CA ARG A 272 -12.10 -10.46 13.58
C ARG A 272 -11.38 -9.69 12.49
N LEU A 273 -10.05 -9.63 12.60
CA LEU A 273 -9.17 -9.04 11.59
C LEU A 273 -8.10 -10.07 11.23
N ASP A 274 -8.14 -10.58 10.01
CA ASP A 274 -7.20 -11.59 9.52
C ASP A 274 -6.35 -11.00 8.39
N GLU A 275 -5.02 -10.95 8.59
CA GLU A 275 -4.00 -10.54 7.61
C GLU A 275 -4.41 -9.28 6.80
N ALA A 276 -4.85 -8.25 7.51
CA ALA A 276 -5.41 -7.02 6.94
C ALA A 276 -4.63 -5.77 7.36
N VAL A 277 -4.75 -4.72 6.56
CA VAL A 277 -4.23 -3.39 6.92
C VAL A 277 -5.39 -2.45 7.23
N ILE A 278 -5.39 -1.90 8.44
CA ILE A 278 -6.37 -0.91 8.89
C ILE A 278 -5.65 0.41 9.14
N SER A 279 -5.94 1.42 8.33
CA SER A 279 -5.28 2.72 8.41
C SER A 279 -5.83 3.60 9.52
N SER A 280 -5.14 4.73 9.76
CA SER A 280 -5.37 5.59 10.92
C SER A 280 -6.81 6.06 11.09
N GLN A 281 -7.24 6.23 12.36
CA GLN A 281 -8.55 6.78 12.74
C GLN A 281 -9.75 6.01 12.18
N THR A 282 -9.56 4.75 11.79
CA THR A 282 -10.63 3.89 11.28
C THR A 282 -11.35 3.19 12.43
N HIS A 283 -12.67 3.11 12.33
CA HIS A 283 -13.54 2.43 13.29
C HIS A 283 -14.12 1.15 12.67
N VAL A 284 -13.77 0.02 13.25
CA VAL A 284 -14.36 -1.29 12.93
C VAL A 284 -15.26 -1.68 14.09
N GLU A 285 -16.57 -1.70 13.86
CA GLU A 285 -17.56 -1.90 14.93
C GLU A 285 -17.74 -3.38 15.32
N ASP A 286 -18.54 -3.60 16.39
CA ASP A 286 -18.70 -4.91 17.02
C ASP A 286 -19.07 -6.01 16.03
N GLY A 287 -18.42 -7.17 16.17
CA GLY A 287 -18.70 -8.37 15.39
C GLY A 287 -18.43 -8.26 13.91
N ALA A 288 -17.77 -7.20 13.45
CA ALA A 288 -17.36 -7.12 12.05
C ALA A 288 -16.21 -8.10 11.76
N GLU A 289 -16.12 -8.53 10.51
CA GLU A 289 -15.09 -9.44 10.02
C GLU A 289 -14.35 -8.78 8.85
N VAL A 290 -13.01 -8.76 8.91
CA VAL A 290 -12.14 -8.29 7.84
C VAL A 290 -11.22 -9.43 7.45
N GLU A 291 -11.36 -9.88 6.21
CA GLU A 291 -10.68 -11.06 5.70
C GLU A 291 -9.30 -10.71 5.11
N ASN A 292 -8.50 -11.74 4.83
CA ASN A 292 -7.13 -11.68 4.36
C ASN A 292 -6.95 -10.75 3.14
N GLY A 293 -5.87 -9.96 3.16
CA GLY A 293 -5.50 -9.04 2.09
C GLY A 293 -6.40 -7.82 1.97
N ALA A 294 -7.40 -7.67 2.84
CA ALA A 294 -8.24 -6.48 2.85
C ALA A 294 -7.49 -5.26 3.38
N ILE A 295 -7.72 -4.11 2.76
CA ILE A 295 -7.10 -2.84 3.12
C ILE A 295 -8.17 -1.80 3.34
N ILE A 296 -8.22 -1.25 4.54
CA ILE A 296 -9.15 -0.19 4.91
C ILE A 296 -8.35 1.07 5.19
N SER A 297 -8.55 2.08 4.35
CA SER A 297 -7.85 3.36 4.45
C SER A 297 -8.35 4.20 5.63
N GLU A 298 -7.73 5.37 5.82
CA GLU A 298 -7.97 6.23 6.98
C GLU A 298 -9.40 6.77 7.09
N GLU A 299 -9.83 7.05 8.32
CA GLU A 299 -11.11 7.65 8.67
C GLU A 299 -12.34 6.87 8.14
N CYS A 300 -12.19 5.57 7.89
CA CYS A 300 -13.31 4.71 7.48
C CYS A 300 -14.14 4.25 8.67
N ARG A 301 -15.40 3.90 8.40
CA ARG A 301 -16.30 3.29 9.38
C ARG A 301 -16.90 2.01 8.84
N ILE A 302 -16.58 0.90 9.48
CA ILE A 302 -17.08 -0.44 9.16
C ILE A 302 -18.15 -0.80 10.19
N GLY A 303 -19.40 -0.88 9.73
CA GLY A 303 -20.56 -1.07 10.59
C GLY A 303 -20.59 -2.44 11.28
N LYS A 304 -21.39 -2.52 12.33
CA LYS A 304 -21.53 -3.70 13.18
C LYS A 304 -21.90 -4.95 12.36
N GLY A 305 -21.18 -6.06 12.59
CA GLY A 305 -21.41 -7.32 11.89
C GLY A 305 -21.21 -7.25 10.37
N ALA A 306 -20.55 -6.23 9.85
CA ALA A 306 -20.20 -6.16 8.44
C ALA A 306 -19.05 -7.10 8.12
N ILE A 307 -19.02 -7.62 6.89
CA ILE A 307 -18.00 -8.55 6.41
C ILE A 307 -17.28 -7.89 5.23
N ILE A 308 -15.99 -7.69 5.37
CA ILE A 308 -15.10 -7.23 4.29
C ILE A 308 -14.38 -8.45 3.75
N ARG A 309 -14.65 -8.80 2.50
CA ARG A 309 -14.09 -9.98 1.86
C ARG A 309 -12.62 -9.81 1.50
N GLU A 310 -11.98 -10.93 1.18
CA GLU A 310 -10.56 -11.02 0.81
C GLU A 310 -10.18 -10.02 -0.29
N ASN A 311 -9.01 -9.38 -0.13
CA ASN A 311 -8.40 -8.45 -1.10
C ASN A 311 -9.24 -7.20 -1.43
N VAL A 312 -10.30 -6.93 -0.69
CA VAL A 312 -11.10 -5.70 -0.85
C VAL A 312 -10.30 -4.49 -0.36
N LYS A 313 -10.31 -3.42 -1.17
CA LYS A 313 -9.69 -2.14 -0.83
C LYS A 313 -10.76 -1.08 -0.61
N ILE A 314 -10.79 -0.51 0.58
CA ILE A 314 -11.71 0.57 0.94
C ILE A 314 -10.91 1.86 1.05
N TRP A 315 -11.21 2.83 0.19
CA TRP A 315 -10.53 4.11 0.13
C TRP A 315 -10.92 5.03 1.31
N PRO A 316 -10.17 6.11 1.56
CA PRO A 316 -10.38 6.96 2.72
C PRO A 316 -11.81 7.49 2.89
N LYS A 317 -12.23 7.65 4.17
CA LYS A 317 -13.48 8.29 4.58
C LYS A 317 -14.75 7.59 4.09
N LYS A 318 -14.69 6.28 3.88
CA LYS A 318 -15.83 5.48 3.44
C LYS A 318 -16.61 4.88 4.60
N GLN A 319 -17.88 4.62 4.36
CA GLN A 319 -18.79 4.00 5.32
C GLN A 319 -19.35 2.69 4.77
N VAL A 320 -19.31 1.64 5.58
CA VAL A 320 -19.95 0.36 5.32
C VAL A 320 -21.07 0.19 6.32
N GLU A 321 -22.30 -0.05 5.83
CA GLU A 321 -23.46 -0.22 6.69
C GLU A 321 -23.40 -1.51 7.51
N GLU A 322 -24.10 -1.49 8.64
CA GLU A 322 -24.27 -2.63 9.54
C GLU A 322 -24.76 -3.89 8.81
N GLY A 323 -24.11 -5.01 9.07
CA GLY A 323 -24.44 -6.33 8.51
C GLY A 323 -24.29 -6.43 7.00
N SER A 324 -23.58 -5.50 6.37
CA SER A 324 -23.27 -5.56 4.93
C SER A 324 -22.14 -6.53 4.64
N THR A 325 -22.15 -7.12 3.44
CA THR A 325 -20.99 -7.86 2.91
C THR A 325 -20.41 -7.10 1.72
N VAL A 326 -19.14 -6.69 1.86
CA VAL A 326 -18.39 -5.99 0.80
C VAL A 326 -17.53 -7.00 0.08
N TYR A 327 -17.74 -7.15 -1.22
CA TYR A 327 -17.04 -8.14 -2.08
C TYR A 327 -16.30 -7.48 -3.25
N THR A 328 -16.36 -6.15 -3.35
CA THR A 328 -15.60 -5.36 -4.33
C THR A 328 -15.06 -4.10 -3.67
N SER A 329 -13.93 -3.59 -4.17
CA SER A 329 -13.30 -2.39 -3.61
C SER A 329 -14.18 -1.16 -3.71
N ILE A 330 -14.19 -0.34 -2.64
CA ILE A 330 -14.94 0.90 -2.56
C ILE A 330 -13.98 2.06 -2.82
N ILE A 331 -14.04 2.65 -4.02
CA ILE A 331 -13.12 3.70 -4.46
C ILE A 331 -13.85 5.05 -4.52
N TRP A 332 -14.90 5.13 -5.30
CA TRP A 332 -15.61 6.37 -5.61
C TRP A 332 -16.85 6.60 -4.76
N SER A 333 -17.56 5.54 -4.38
CA SER A 333 -18.72 5.62 -3.51
C SER A 333 -18.33 6.01 -2.09
N ASP A 334 -19.11 6.88 -1.44
CA ASP A 334 -18.85 7.26 -0.05
C ASP A 334 -19.39 6.22 0.94
N LYS A 335 -20.34 5.39 0.50
CA LYS A 335 -21.04 4.44 1.35
C LYS A 335 -21.32 3.11 0.65
N TRP A 336 -21.18 2.01 1.36
CA TRP A 336 -21.62 0.70 0.96
C TRP A 336 -22.88 0.31 1.76
N ALA A 337 -24.01 0.19 1.05
CA ALA A 337 -25.30 -0.12 1.65
C ALA A 337 -25.55 -1.64 1.71
N LYS A 338 -26.23 -2.09 2.77
CA LYS A 338 -26.63 -3.48 2.96
C LYS A 338 -27.67 -3.92 1.93
N ASN A 339 -28.61 -3.04 1.63
CA ASN A 339 -29.75 -3.33 0.76
C ASN A 339 -29.57 -2.66 -0.59
N LEU A 340 -29.83 -3.41 -1.67
CA LEU A 340 -29.85 -2.89 -3.03
C LEU A 340 -31.02 -1.94 -3.26
N PHE A 341 -32.16 -2.19 -2.61
CA PHE A 341 -33.38 -1.38 -2.71
C PHE A 341 -33.58 -0.52 -1.46
N ASN A 342 -33.89 0.73 -1.67
CA ASN A 342 -34.39 1.66 -0.66
C ASN A 342 -35.85 2.04 -0.95
N ASP A 343 -36.44 2.95 -0.19
CA ASP A 343 -37.86 3.41 -0.35
C ASP A 343 -38.19 3.93 -1.75
N PHE A 344 -37.17 4.37 -2.49
CA PHE A 344 -37.31 4.91 -3.85
C PHE A 344 -36.87 3.94 -4.95
N GLY A 345 -36.44 2.73 -4.59
CA GLY A 345 -35.87 1.73 -5.49
C GLY A 345 -34.35 1.63 -5.37
N ILE A 346 -33.65 1.36 -6.46
CA ILE A 346 -32.18 1.33 -6.50
C ILE A 346 -31.67 2.74 -6.83
N ALA A 347 -30.89 3.31 -5.93
CA ALA A 347 -30.28 4.62 -6.10
C ALA A 347 -28.76 4.54 -5.94
N GLY A 348 -28.03 5.31 -6.73
CA GLY A 348 -26.58 5.37 -6.68
C GLY A 348 -25.99 6.26 -7.77
N LEU A 349 -24.68 6.46 -7.72
CA LEU A 349 -23.93 7.24 -8.70
C LEU A 349 -23.84 6.48 -10.04
N ALA A 350 -24.32 7.10 -11.10
CA ALA A 350 -24.31 6.50 -12.43
C ALA A 350 -22.88 6.26 -12.93
N ASN A 351 -22.64 5.13 -13.59
CA ASN A 351 -21.36 4.62 -14.07
C ASN A 351 -20.31 4.33 -12.98
N ILE A 352 -20.67 4.49 -11.72
CA ILE A 352 -19.82 4.20 -10.56
C ILE A 352 -20.49 3.09 -9.74
N GLU A 353 -21.64 3.35 -9.18
CA GLU A 353 -22.43 2.39 -8.40
C GLU A 353 -23.50 1.70 -9.25
N ILE A 354 -24.14 2.44 -10.15
CA ILE A 354 -25.10 1.89 -11.11
C ILE A 354 -24.47 1.90 -12.50
N THR A 355 -23.87 0.77 -12.86
CA THR A 355 -23.25 0.57 -14.17
C THR A 355 -24.21 -0.12 -15.15
N PRO A 356 -23.97 -0.08 -16.48
CA PRO A 356 -24.75 -0.84 -17.44
C PRO A 356 -24.74 -2.35 -17.17
N GLU A 357 -23.62 -2.92 -16.71
CA GLU A 357 -23.53 -4.34 -16.36
C GLU A 357 -24.45 -4.67 -15.15
N MET A 358 -24.41 -3.83 -14.11
CA MET A 358 -25.28 -4.00 -12.94
C MET A 358 -26.74 -3.89 -13.35
N ALA A 359 -27.10 -2.89 -14.15
CA ALA A 359 -28.46 -2.70 -14.65
C ALA A 359 -28.94 -3.90 -15.47
N SER A 360 -28.08 -4.46 -16.34
CA SER A 360 -28.38 -5.68 -17.11
C SER A 360 -28.58 -6.89 -16.21
N LYS A 361 -27.72 -7.07 -15.20
CA LYS A 361 -27.88 -8.16 -14.20
C LYS A 361 -29.17 -8.04 -13.40
N ILE A 362 -29.56 -6.82 -13.00
CA ILE A 362 -30.83 -6.54 -12.33
C ILE A 362 -32.00 -6.91 -13.23
N GLY A 363 -31.97 -6.50 -14.50
CA GLY A 363 -32.96 -6.86 -15.50
C GLY A 363 -33.09 -8.38 -15.67
N ALA A 364 -31.99 -9.08 -15.81
CA ALA A 364 -31.97 -10.55 -15.94
C ALA A 364 -32.49 -11.25 -14.67
N ALA A 365 -32.04 -10.82 -13.49
CA ALA A 365 -32.48 -11.36 -12.21
C ALA A 365 -33.99 -11.16 -12.01
N PHE A 366 -34.51 -9.93 -12.25
CA PHE A 366 -35.92 -9.63 -12.15
C PHE A 366 -36.73 -10.44 -13.18
N GLY A 367 -36.28 -10.48 -14.44
CA GLY A 367 -36.92 -11.26 -15.49
C GLY A 367 -37.03 -12.74 -15.14
N SER A 368 -36.02 -13.32 -14.45
CA SER A 368 -36.03 -14.73 -14.02
C SER A 368 -37.07 -15.05 -12.94
N THR A 369 -37.60 -14.05 -12.24
CA THR A 369 -38.65 -14.21 -11.23
C THR A 369 -40.05 -14.24 -11.84
N LEU A 370 -40.18 -13.90 -13.11
CA LEU A 370 -41.45 -13.79 -13.82
C LEU A 370 -41.74 -15.06 -14.64
N PRO A 371 -43.04 -15.34 -14.90
CA PRO A 371 -43.39 -16.40 -15.84
C PRO A 371 -42.78 -16.16 -17.22
N LYS A 372 -42.40 -17.21 -17.93
CA LYS A 372 -41.90 -17.11 -19.31
C LYS A 372 -42.89 -16.38 -20.21
N GLU A 373 -42.40 -15.59 -21.14
CA GLU A 373 -43.17 -14.79 -22.09
C GLU A 373 -44.00 -13.67 -21.46
N SER A 374 -43.78 -13.35 -20.18
CA SER A 374 -44.38 -12.18 -19.57
C SER A 374 -43.98 -10.90 -20.34
N SER A 375 -44.86 -9.90 -20.32
CA SER A 375 -44.61 -8.60 -20.93
C SER A 375 -44.38 -7.53 -19.86
N ILE A 376 -43.33 -6.75 -19.97
CA ILE A 376 -43.01 -5.64 -19.07
C ILE A 376 -42.96 -4.35 -19.86
N ILE A 377 -43.49 -3.30 -19.26
CA ILE A 377 -43.35 -1.93 -19.76
C ILE A 377 -42.20 -1.27 -19.04
N VAL A 378 -41.31 -0.63 -19.78
CA VAL A 378 -40.24 0.21 -19.22
C VAL A 378 -40.39 1.65 -19.72
N SER A 379 -40.05 2.60 -18.86
CA SER A 379 -40.03 4.02 -19.18
C SER A 379 -38.83 4.70 -18.56
N ARG A 380 -38.49 5.89 -19.02
CA ARG A 380 -37.39 6.68 -18.49
C ARG A 380 -37.69 8.18 -18.59
N ASP A 381 -36.91 8.98 -17.88
CA ASP A 381 -36.84 10.40 -18.07
C ASP A 381 -36.00 10.81 -19.32
N SER A 382 -35.78 12.10 -19.52
CA SER A 382 -35.09 12.67 -20.66
C SER A 382 -33.55 12.62 -20.53
N HIS A 383 -32.99 12.27 -19.37
CA HIS A 383 -31.55 12.29 -19.14
C HIS A 383 -30.81 11.22 -19.96
N LYS A 384 -29.60 11.57 -20.43
CA LYS A 384 -28.77 10.66 -21.21
C LYS A 384 -28.41 9.37 -20.44
N ILE A 385 -28.15 9.51 -19.12
CA ILE A 385 -27.81 8.40 -18.23
C ILE A 385 -28.99 7.42 -18.13
N SER A 386 -30.20 7.93 -17.91
CA SER A 386 -31.42 7.10 -17.83
C SER A 386 -31.65 6.31 -19.11
N ARG A 387 -31.30 6.90 -20.28
CA ARG A 387 -31.36 6.19 -21.57
C ARG A 387 -30.38 4.99 -21.62
N MET A 388 -29.19 5.15 -21.07
CA MET A 388 -28.18 4.09 -21.02
C MET A 388 -28.62 2.95 -20.09
N ILE A 389 -29.02 3.29 -18.88
CA ILE A 389 -29.48 2.32 -17.86
C ILE A 389 -30.73 1.58 -18.34
N ASN A 390 -31.72 2.29 -18.93
CA ASN A 390 -32.95 1.69 -19.48
C ASN A 390 -32.60 0.62 -20.55
N ARG A 391 -31.67 0.92 -21.46
CA ARG A 391 -31.24 -0.05 -22.48
C ARG A 391 -30.58 -1.27 -21.87
N ALA A 392 -29.75 -1.09 -20.84
CA ALA A 392 -29.10 -2.20 -20.15
C ALA A 392 -30.12 -3.10 -19.44
N ILE A 393 -31.13 -2.51 -18.76
CA ILE A 393 -32.23 -3.27 -18.13
C ILE A 393 -33.03 -4.05 -19.19
N ILE A 394 -33.36 -3.43 -20.33
CA ILE A 394 -34.04 -4.11 -21.44
C ILE A 394 -33.25 -5.32 -21.92
N CYS A 395 -31.93 -5.16 -22.12
CA CYS A 395 -31.08 -6.29 -22.52
C CYS A 395 -31.13 -7.44 -21.48
N GLY A 396 -31.08 -7.10 -20.19
CA GLY A 396 -31.19 -8.10 -19.11
C GLY A 396 -32.54 -8.81 -19.10
N LEU A 397 -33.65 -8.08 -19.19
CA LEU A 397 -35.00 -8.65 -19.26
C LEU A 397 -35.18 -9.57 -20.47
N SER A 398 -34.73 -9.11 -21.64
CA SER A 398 -34.79 -9.88 -22.88
C SER A 398 -33.96 -11.16 -22.81
N SER A 399 -32.79 -11.14 -22.13
CA SER A 399 -31.96 -12.32 -21.92
C SER A 399 -32.66 -13.39 -21.04
N ALA A 400 -33.58 -12.97 -20.18
CA ALA A 400 -34.42 -13.87 -19.36
C ALA A 400 -35.70 -14.35 -20.09
N GLY A 401 -35.91 -13.99 -21.37
CA GLY A 401 -37.08 -14.39 -22.15
C GLY A 401 -38.33 -13.55 -21.91
N ILE A 402 -38.18 -12.32 -21.44
CA ILE A 402 -39.26 -11.38 -21.16
C ILE A 402 -39.49 -10.46 -22.36
N ASN A 403 -40.75 -10.26 -22.73
CA ASN A 403 -41.12 -9.28 -23.74
C ASN A 403 -41.10 -7.87 -23.14
N VAL A 404 -40.42 -6.91 -23.76
CA VAL A 404 -40.24 -5.56 -23.22
C VAL A 404 -40.83 -4.53 -24.18
N ALA A 405 -41.79 -3.73 -23.67
CA ALA A 405 -42.33 -2.56 -24.35
C ALA A 405 -41.64 -1.29 -23.81
N ASP A 406 -40.81 -0.61 -24.60
CA ASP A 406 -40.15 0.63 -24.22
C ASP A 406 -41.01 1.85 -24.59
N LEU A 407 -41.64 2.46 -23.58
CA LEU A 407 -42.38 3.70 -23.71
C LEU A 407 -41.49 4.95 -23.89
N ARG A 408 -40.18 4.77 -23.93
CA ARG A 408 -39.18 5.85 -24.05
C ARG A 408 -39.31 6.89 -22.94
N VAL A 409 -39.36 8.16 -23.30
CA VAL A 409 -39.50 9.27 -22.33
C VAL A 409 -40.96 9.42 -21.96
N THR A 410 -41.33 8.83 -20.83
CA THR A 410 -42.72 8.83 -20.33
C THR A 410 -42.69 8.96 -18.81
N PRO A 411 -43.50 9.89 -18.23
CA PRO A 411 -43.59 10.01 -16.77
C PRO A 411 -44.10 8.73 -16.11
N ALA A 412 -43.56 8.39 -14.96
CA ALA A 412 -43.89 7.17 -14.23
C ALA A 412 -45.40 7.00 -13.95
N PRO A 413 -46.19 8.05 -13.64
CA PRO A 413 -47.66 7.92 -13.49
C PRO A 413 -48.34 7.42 -14.76
N VAL A 414 -47.90 7.87 -15.93
CA VAL A 414 -48.45 7.45 -17.23
C VAL A 414 -48.08 6.02 -17.58
N ALA A 415 -46.85 5.60 -17.22
CA ALA A 415 -46.40 4.23 -17.46
C ALA A 415 -47.08 3.21 -16.54
N ARG A 416 -47.69 3.63 -15.44
CA ARG A 416 -48.41 2.76 -14.49
C ARG A 416 -49.89 2.62 -14.80
N TYR A 417 -50.41 3.42 -15.70
CA TYR A 417 -51.77 3.31 -16.21
C TYR A 417 -51.84 2.42 -17.46
#